data_9b012c6abbd8b0ff65ba284e7cf76a83
#
_entry.id   9b012c6abbd8b0ff65ba284e7cf76a83
#
_cell.length_a   1.000
_cell.length_b   1.000
_cell.length_c   1.000
_cell.angle_alpha   90.00
_cell.angle_beta   90.00
_cell.angle_gamma   90.00
#
_symmetry.space_group_name_H-M   'P 1'
#
loop_
_entity.id
_entity.type
_entity.pdbx_description
1 polymer ?
#
loop_
_entity_poly.entity_id
_entity_poly.type
_entity_poly.pdbx_seq_one_letter_code
_entity_poly.pdbx_strand_id
1 'polypeptide(L)' 'MLTIDEIKNISFRKATLNGGYRAEDVDSFIDEVIVSFEQLKKEKTNLVHKIDVLATRVEQYRADEETVRNALLLSLIHI' A
#
# COMPACT_ATOMS: atom_id res chain seq x y z
N MET A 1 0.31 -13.40 -5.30
CA MET A 1 0.27 -12.14 -6.07
C MET A 1 1.30 -12.20 -7.19
N LEU A 2 0.94 -11.78 -8.38
CA LEU A 2 1.83 -11.75 -9.54
C LEU A 2 2.95 -10.72 -9.34
N THR A 3 4.17 -11.11 -9.68
CA THR A 3 5.29 -10.19 -9.75
C THR A 3 5.39 -9.54 -11.14
N ILE A 4 6.11 -8.45 -11.25
CA ILE A 4 6.35 -7.79 -12.52
C ILE A 4 7.08 -8.74 -13.50
N ASP A 5 8.04 -9.51 -13.01
CA ASP A 5 8.77 -10.47 -13.84
C ASP A 5 7.85 -11.59 -14.34
N GLU A 6 6.95 -12.08 -13.51
CA GLU A 6 5.95 -13.06 -13.93
C GLU A 6 5.04 -12.52 -15.03
N ILE A 7 4.62 -11.25 -14.92
CA ILE A 7 3.79 -10.61 -15.96
C ILE A 7 4.58 -10.44 -17.25
N LYS A 8 5.84 -10.03 -17.18
CA LYS A 8 6.68 -9.85 -18.37
C LYS A 8 6.95 -11.15 -19.11
N ASN A 9 7.01 -12.24 -18.39
CA ASN A 9 7.35 -13.57 -18.95
C ASN A 9 6.14 -14.47 -19.13
N ILE A 10 4.92 -13.93 -19.03
CA ILE A 10 3.72 -14.72 -19.23
C ILE A 10 3.63 -15.23 -20.65
N SER A 11 3.21 -16.47 -20.79
CA SER A 11 2.92 -17.06 -22.07
C SER A 11 1.65 -17.88 -21.99
N PHE A 12 0.94 -17.97 -23.10
CA PHE A 12 -0.31 -18.70 -23.21
C PHE A 12 -0.18 -19.82 -24.23
N ARG A 13 -0.85 -20.93 -23.98
CA ARG A 13 -0.91 -22.02 -24.93
C ARG A 13 -1.74 -21.58 -26.14
N LYS A 14 -1.26 -21.95 -27.33
CA LYS A 14 -1.98 -21.65 -28.56
C LYS A 14 -3.20 -22.55 -28.72
N ALA A 15 -4.27 -21.98 -29.25
CA ALA A 15 -5.45 -22.74 -29.62
C ALA A 15 -5.14 -23.60 -30.83
N THR A 16 -5.75 -24.79 -30.89
CA THR A 16 -5.46 -25.78 -31.92
C THR A 16 -6.11 -25.47 -33.29
N LEU A 17 -7.15 -24.64 -33.31
CA LEU A 17 -7.97 -24.48 -34.52
C LEU A 17 -7.86 -23.12 -35.20
N ASN A 18 -7.53 -22.03 -34.50
CA ASN A 18 -7.58 -20.67 -35.04
C ASN A 18 -6.31 -19.84 -34.86
N GLY A 19 -5.22 -20.44 -34.48
CA GLY A 19 -3.94 -19.73 -34.31
C GLY A 19 -3.90 -18.72 -33.17
N GLY A 20 -4.96 -18.59 -32.37
CA GLY A 20 -5.01 -17.75 -31.21
C GLY A 20 -4.52 -18.45 -29.94
N TYR A 21 -4.67 -17.80 -28.81
CA TYR A 21 -4.36 -18.40 -27.51
C TYR A 21 -5.59 -19.07 -26.91
N ARG A 22 -5.37 -20.02 -25.99
CA ARG A 22 -6.48 -20.67 -25.28
C ARG A 22 -7.16 -19.67 -24.36
N ALA A 23 -8.49 -19.58 -24.46
CA ALA A 23 -9.29 -18.69 -23.65
C ALA A 23 -9.10 -18.95 -22.15
N GLU A 24 -8.98 -20.23 -21.76
CA GLU A 24 -8.76 -20.61 -20.36
C GLU A 24 -7.47 -20.03 -19.79
N ASP A 25 -6.40 -20.01 -20.56
CA ASP A 25 -5.11 -19.48 -20.12
C ASP A 25 -5.18 -17.96 -19.95
N VAL A 26 -5.84 -17.29 -20.88
CA VAL A 26 -6.03 -15.82 -20.83
C VAL A 26 -6.94 -15.45 -19.68
N ASP A 27 -8.04 -16.16 -19.47
CA ASP A 27 -8.98 -15.91 -18.39
C ASP A 27 -8.33 -16.13 -17.03
N SER A 28 -7.55 -17.20 -16.87
CA SER A 28 -6.81 -17.46 -15.64
C SER A 28 -5.80 -16.36 -15.35
N PHE A 29 -5.10 -15.88 -16.35
CA PHE A 29 -4.16 -14.76 -16.20
C PHE A 29 -4.87 -13.48 -15.77
N ILE A 30 -6.00 -13.17 -16.40
CA ILE A 30 -6.79 -11.99 -16.05
C ILE A 30 -7.29 -12.08 -14.60
N ASP A 31 -7.77 -13.25 -14.18
CA ASP A 31 -8.20 -13.46 -12.79
C ASP A 31 -7.06 -13.23 -11.81
N GLU A 32 -5.87 -13.72 -12.11
CA GLU A 32 -4.70 -13.49 -11.27
C GLU A 32 -4.31 -12.01 -11.22
N VAL A 33 -4.41 -11.30 -12.33
CA VAL A 33 -4.15 -9.86 -12.41
C VAL A 33 -5.15 -9.10 -11.52
N ILE A 34 -6.42 -9.46 -11.59
CA ILE A 34 -7.46 -8.82 -10.78
C ILE A 34 -7.19 -9.03 -9.29
N VAL A 35 -6.92 -10.27 -8.89
CA VAL A 35 -6.61 -10.60 -7.49
C VAL A 35 -5.37 -9.83 -7.01
N SER A 36 -4.32 -9.79 -7.83
CA SER A 36 -3.09 -9.07 -7.50
C SER A 36 -3.34 -7.57 -7.36
N PHE A 37 -4.15 -7.01 -8.22
CA PHE A 37 -4.51 -5.59 -8.19
C PHE A 37 -5.31 -5.24 -6.94
N GLU A 38 -6.27 -6.08 -6.59
CA GLU A 38 -7.06 -5.92 -5.37
C GLU A 38 -6.19 -5.99 -4.12
N GLN A 39 -5.24 -6.92 -4.10
CA GLN A 39 -4.29 -7.05 -3.01
C GLN A 39 -3.39 -5.82 -2.87
N LEU A 40 -2.87 -5.31 -3.98
CA LEU A 40 -2.07 -4.08 -3.99
C LEU A 40 -2.88 -2.88 -3.50
N LYS A 41 -4.12 -2.78 -3.89
CA LYS A 41 -5.03 -1.73 -3.43
C LYS A 41 -5.24 -1.80 -1.92
N LYS A 42 -5.41 -3.01 -1.39
CA LYS A 42 -5.55 -3.23 0.05
C LYS A 42 -4.28 -2.87 0.80
N GLU A 43 -3.12 -3.28 0.30
CA GLU A 43 -1.82 -2.93 0.89
C GLU A 43 -1.60 -1.42 0.89
N LYS A 44 -1.94 -0.75 -0.21
CA LYS A 44 -1.88 0.71 -0.31
C LYS A 44 -2.75 1.38 0.75
N THR A 45 -3.98 0.92 0.90
CA THR A 45 -4.91 1.46 1.91
C THR A 45 -4.34 1.28 3.32
N ASN A 46 -3.77 0.12 3.62
CA ASN A 46 -3.15 -0.16 4.91
C ASN A 46 -1.95 0.76 5.17
N LEU A 47 -1.11 0.99 4.15
CA LEU A 47 0.05 1.87 4.26
C LEU A 47 -0.37 3.33 4.46
N VAL A 48 -1.37 3.80 3.74
CA VAL A 48 -1.91 5.15 3.91
C VAL A 48 -2.44 5.33 5.33
N HIS A 49 -3.15 4.32 5.86
CA HIS A 49 -3.63 4.34 7.24
C HIS A 49 -2.49 4.42 8.25
N LYS A 50 -1.43 3.64 8.06
CA LYS A 50 -0.25 3.66 8.93
C LYS A 50 0.45 5.02 8.90
N ILE A 51 0.57 5.63 7.72
CA ILE A 51 1.14 6.97 7.57
C ILE A 51 0.31 7.99 8.36
N ASP A 52 -1.01 7.91 8.25
CA ASP A 52 -1.92 8.80 8.96
C ASP A 52 -1.78 8.66 10.48
N VAL A 53 -1.73 7.43 10.98
CA VAL A 53 -1.51 7.16 12.40
C VAL A 53 -0.17 7.74 12.88
N LEU A 54 0.90 7.54 12.10
CA LEU A 54 2.22 8.05 12.44
C LEU A 54 2.26 9.57 12.41
N ALA A 55 1.62 10.21 11.42
CA ALA A 55 1.52 11.65 11.33
C ALA A 55 0.80 12.23 12.55
N THR A 56 -0.29 11.60 12.97
CA THR A 56 -1.03 11.99 14.17
C THR A 56 -0.15 11.90 15.43
N ARG A 57 0.62 10.84 15.57
CA ARG A 57 1.54 10.67 16.70
C ARG A 57 2.65 11.73 16.70
N VAL A 58 3.17 12.09 15.55
CA VAL A 58 4.17 13.16 15.43
C VAL A 58 3.58 14.48 15.88
N GLU A 59 2.36 14.81 15.47
CA GLU A 59 1.68 16.04 15.89
C GLU A 59 1.43 16.06 17.39
N GLN A 60 1.00 14.96 17.98
CA GLN A 60 0.82 14.83 19.43
C GLN A 60 2.13 15.01 20.17
N TYR A 61 3.20 14.42 19.68
CA TYR A 61 4.51 14.54 20.28
C TYR A 61 4.98 16.00 20.28
N ARG A 62 4.79 16.70 19.17
CA ARG A 62 5.13 18.13 19.07
C ARG A 62 4.32 18.98 20.03
N ALA A 63 3.02 18.72 20.14
CA ALA A 63 2.14 19.43 21.05
C ALA A 63 2.55 19.21 22.51
N ASP A 64 2.86 17.98 22.88
CA ASP A 64 3.32 17.62 24.22
C ASP A 64 4.65 18.28 24.54
N GLU A 65 5.60 18.29 23.61
CA GLU A 65 6.90 18.94 23.77
C GLU A 65 6.74 20.46 23.99
N GLU A 66 5.88 21.08 23.20
CA GLU A 66 5.58 22.52 23.35
C GLU A 66 4.92 22.82 24.69
N THR A 67 3.98 21.98 25.10
CA THR A 67 3.30 22.11 26.41
C THR A 67 4.29 22.02 27.56
N VAL A 68 5.19 21.04 27.53
CA VAL A 68 6.23 20.89 28.54
C VAL A 68 7.16 22.08 28.56
N ARG A 69 7.56 22.58 27.40
CA ARG A 69 8.43 23.77 27.28
C ARG A 69 7.75 25.00 27.87
N ASN A 70 6.48 25.21 27.55
CA ASN A 70 5.71 26.33 28.09
C ASN A 70 5.53 26.23 29.62
N ALA A 71 5.28 25.05 30.13
CA ALA A 71 5.17 24.80 31.56
C ALA A 71 6.46 25.13 32.30
N LEU A 72 7.61 24.76 31.73
CA LEU A 72 8.91 25.11 32.30
C LEU A 72 9.17 26.60 32.30
N LEU A 73 8.82 27.31 31.23
CA LEU A 73 8.95 28.74 31.13
C LEU A 73 8.08 29.46 32.19
N LEU A 74 6.83 29.01 32.32
CA LEU A 74 5.94 29.57 33.34
C LEU A 74 6.45 29.33 34.76
N SER A 75 6.99 28.15 35.02
CA SER A 75 7.60 27.83 36.31
C SER A 75 8.79 28.75 36.63
N LEU A 76 9.61 29.04 35.61
CA LEU A 76 10.75 29.97 35.79
C LEU A 76 10.30 31.42 36.04
N ILE A 77 9.21 31.86 35.43
CA ILE A 77 8.68 33.20 35.57
C ILE A 77 8.05 33.39 36.95
N HIS A 78 7.45 32.37 37.53
CA HIS A 78 6.80 32.42 38.83
C HIS A 78 7.74 32.30 40.03
N ILE A 79 8.99 32.03 39.78
CA ILE A 79 10.01 32.06 40.82
C ILE A 79 10.54 33.48 41.00
#